data_803d4b1f460d7130c3126bf17a2ee80c
#
_entry.id   803d4b1f460d7130c3126bf17a2ee80c
#
_cell.length_a   1.000
_cell.length_b   1.000
_cell.length_c   1.000
_cell.angle_alpha   90.00
_cell.angle_beta   90.00
_cell.angle_gamma   90.00
#
_symmetry.space_group_name_H-M   'P 1'
#
loop_
_entity.id
_entity.type
_entity.pdbx_description
1 polymer ?
#
loop_
_entity_poly.entity_id
_entity_poly.type
_entity_poly.pdbx_seq_one_letter_code
_entity_poly.pdbx_strand_id
1 'polypeptide(L)'
;MSNSVAPVLEAKNLVKTYGRVVAIDGADLQLFPGEILAVVGDNGAGKSTMIKCLSGAETPDGGVMELDGKPITFRRQKDSRDAGIETVYQTLAVSPALDIAANLYLGREIRKKGPLGSIFRMLDNSGMKKSAKEHITSLGIGTIQNMSQAVETLSGGQRQAVSVARAAAFGQKVIIMDEPTAALGVRESGQVLKLIQSLRERGLAVIL
;
A
#
# COMPACT_ATOMS: atom_id res chain seq x y z
N MET A 1 25.73 -24.70 2.52
CA MET A 1 25.68 -23.27 2.17
C MET A 1 24.23 -22.84 2.34
N SER A 2 23.89 -22.16 3.43
CA SER A 2 22.54 -21.64 3.64
C SER A 2 22.29 -20.55 2.58
N ASN A 3 21.39 -20.78 1.65
CA ASN A 3 20.83 -19.72 0.81
C ASN A 3 20.05 -18.77 1.76
N SER A 4 20.73 -17.82 2.36
CA SER A 4 20.08 -16.74 3.07
C SER A 4 19.37 -15.87 2.00
N VAL A 5 18.06 -15.94 1.96
CA VAL A 5 17.26 -15.05 1.11
C VAL A 5 17.59 -13.62 1.52
N ALA A 6 17.96 -12.76 0.58
CA ALA A 6 18.23 -11.36 0.87
C ALA A 6 16.92 -10.60 1.17
N PRO A 7 16.93 -9.61 2.08
CA PRO A 7 15.76 -8.80 2.35
C PRO A 7 15.35 -7.99 1.10
N VAL A 8 14.05 -7.87 0.85
CA VAL A 8 13.50 -7.03 -0.22
C VAL A 8 13.54 -5.56 0.18
N LEU A 9 13.30 -5.24 1.45
CA LEU A 9 13.42 -3.91 2.01
C LEU A 9 14.20 -3.98 3.31
N GLU A 10 15.19 -3.14 3.47
CA GLU A 10 16.01 -3.03 4.66
C GLU A 10 16.17 -1.58 5.07
N ALA A 11 16.09 -1.30 6.37
CA ALA A 11 16.46 -0.02 6.96
C ALA A 11 17.49 -0.28 8.05
N LYS A 12 18.58 0.51 8.06
CA LYS A 12 19.70 0.40 8.99
C LYS A 12 19.91 1.72 9.71
N ASN A 13 19.92 1.67 11.03
CA ASN A 13 20.18 2.82 11.89
C ASN A 13 19.32 4.04 11.54
N LEU A 14 18.03 3.81 11.28
CA LEU A 14 17.11 4.85 10.83
C LEU A 14 16.86 5.84 11.96
N VAL A 15 16.98 7.13 11.65
CA VAL A 15 16.78 8.22 12.60
C VAL A 15 15.77 9.21 12.03
N LYS A 16 14.81 9.65 12.87
CA LYS A 16 13.89 10.73 12.53
C LYS A 16 13.57 11.58 13.76
N THR A 17 13.72 12.89 13.59
CA THR A 17 13.44 13.88 14.63
C THR A 17 12.40 14.91 14.15
N TYR A 18 11.61 15.43 15.09
CA TYR A 18 10.70 16.55 14.88
C TYR A 18 11.01 17.63 15.91
N GLY A 19 11.81 18.59 15.52
CA GLY A 19 12.34 19.61 16.43
C GLY A 19 13.17 18.97 17.55
N ARG A 20 12.65 18.94 18.79
CA ARG A 20 13.33 18.34 19.94
C ARG A 20 12.88 16.91 20.24
N VAL A 21 11.89 16.39 19.51
CA VAL A 21 11.36 15.05 19.71
C VAL A 21 12.08 14.07 18.78
N VAL A 22 12.75 13.09 19.35
CA VAL A 22 13.32 11.96 18.62
C VAL A 22 12.21 10.92 18.44
N ALA A 23 11.71 10.77 17.23
CA ALA A 23 10.62 9.85 16.90
C ALA A 23 11.14 8.45 16.52
N ILE A 24 12.32 8.36 15.91
CA ILE A 24 13.05 7.13 15.63
C ILE A 24 14.52 7.38 16.00
N ASP A 25 15.10 6.49 16.79
CA ASP A 25 16.46 6.57 17.27
C ASP A 25 17.25 5.30 16.93
N GLY A 26 17.84 5.27 15.73
CA GLY A 26 18.69 4.17 15.30
C GLY A 26 17.97 2.84 15.07
N ALA A 27 16.74 2.87 14.53
CA ALA A 27 15.98 1.64 14.33
C ALA A 27 16.41 0.87 13.08
N ASP A 28 16.44 -0.46 13.22
CA ASP A 28 16.70 -1.40 12.14
C ASP A 28 15.42 -2.17 11.77
N LEU A 29 15.27 -2.48 10.48
CA LEU A 29 14.18 -3.29 9.96
C LEU A 29 14.65 -4.09 8.76
N GLN A 30 14.28 -5.36 8.71
CA GLN A 30 14.46 -6.22 7.54
C GLN A 30 13.13 -6.87 7.18
N LEU A 31 12.81 -6.86 5.90
CA LEU A 31 11.61 -7.48 5.35
C LEU A 31 12.01 -8.38 4.18
N PHE A 32 11.58 -9.63 4.24
CA PHE A 32 11.93 -10.64 3.23
C PHE A 32 10.79 -10.82 2.20
N PRO A 33 11.09 -11.30 0.98
CA PRO A 33 10.07 -11.60 -0.01
C PRO A 33 9.02 -12.58 0.52
N GLY A 34 7.73 -12.24 0.34
CA GLY A 34 6.63 -13.08 0.82
C GLY A 34 6.49 -13.14 2.34
N GLU A 35 7.06 -12.20 3.07
CA GLU A 35 6.90 -12.06 4.52
C GLU A 35 5.77 -11.10 4.87
N ILE A 36 5.10 -11.35 5.99
CA ILE A 36 4.23 -10.39 6.67
C ILE A 36 4.94 -9.99 7.97
N LEU A 37 5.42 -8.74 8.03
CA LEU A 37 6.09 -8.17 9.19
C LEU A 37 5.13 -7.24 9.94
N ALA A 38 4.87 -7.52 11.21
CA ALA A 38 4.06 -6.66 12.06
C ALA A 38 4.96 -5.73 12.89
N VAL A 39 4.74 -4.41 12.77
CA VAL A 39 5.40 -3.40 13.60
C VAL A 39 4.51 -3.12 14.81
N VAL A 40 4.92 -3.62 15.97
CA VAL A 40 4.17 -3.48 17.23
C VAL A 40 4.90 -2.58 18.22
N GLY A 41 4.15 -1.94 19.10
CA GLY A 41 4.68 -1.06 20.15
C GLY A 41 3.60 -0.10 20.65
N ASP A 42 3.90 0.60 21.74
CA ASP A 42 2.98 1.55 22.38
C ASP A 42 2.68 2.78 21.51
N ASN A 43 1.66 3.54 21.90
CA ASN A 43 1.38 4.82 21.26
C ASN A 43 2.55 5.78 21.50
N GLY A 44 3.02 6.40 20.42
CA GLY A 44 4.22 7.26 20.46
C GLY A 44 5.57 6.53 20.25
N ALA A 45 5.58 5.20 20.12
CA ALA A 45 6.82 4.42 19.89
C ALA A 45 7.47 4.60 18.50
N GLY A 46 6.97 5.54 17.67
CA GLY A 46 7.57 5.81 16.36
C GLY A 46 7.05 4.95 15.20
N LYS A 47 6.09 4.04 15.42
CA LYS A 47 5.56 3.13 14.37
C LYS A 47 5.12 3.85 13.11
N SER A 48 4.21 4.81 13.23
CA SER A 48 3.70 5.58 12.08
C SER A 48 4.80 6.45 11.45
N THR A 49 5.79 6.89 12.23
CA THR A 49 6.95 7.61 11.69
C THR A 49 7.83 6.68 10.85
N MET A 50 8.06 5.44 11.31
CA MET A 50 8.76 4.40 10.54
C MET A 50 8.04 4.15 9.21
N ILE A 51 6.73 3.91 9.25
CA ILE A 51 5.89 3.72 8.04
C ILE A 51 6.00 4.92 7.10
N LYS A 52 5.98 6.16 7.62
CA LYS A 52 6.13 7.36 6.80
C LYS A 52 7.51 7.46 6.14
N CYS A 53 8.58 7.08 6.84
CA CYS A 53 9.92 7.03 6.27
C CYS A 53 10.02 5.98 5.15
N LEU A 54 9.55 4.76 5.42
CA LEU A 54 9.58 3.66 4.44
C LEU A 54 8.72 3.93 3.21
N SER A 55 7.61 4.68 3.37
CA SER A 55 6.70 5.05 2.28
C SER A 55 7.10 6.31 1.52
N GLY A 56 8.14 7.03 1.96
CA GLY A 56 8.56 8.29 1.36
C GLY A 56 7.62 9.46 1.65
N ALA A 57 6.73 9.34 2.65
CA ALA A 57 5.93 10.46 3.15
C ALA A 57 6.77 11.42 3.99
N GLU A 58 7.80 10.89 4.67
CA GLU A 58 8.82 11.63 5.40
C GLU A 58 10.20 11.17 4.95
N THR A 59 11.16 12.10 4.93
CA THR A 59 12.56 11.74 4.69
C THR A 59 13.24 11.51 6.04
N PRO A 60 13.92 10.37 6.27
CA PRO A 60 14.69 10.16 7.49
C PRO A 60 15.84 11.18 7.58
N ASP A 61 16.23 11.51 8.82
CA ASP A 61 17.33 12.43 9.08
C ASP A 61 18.68 11.69 9.14
N GLY A 62 18.68 10.36 9.34
CA GLY A 62 19.86 9.52 9.34
C GLY A 62 19.52 8.06 9.04
N GLY A 63 20.57 7.26 8.87
CA GLY A 63 20.44 5.85 8.48
C GLY A 63 20.40 5.63 6.97
N VAL A 64 20.26 4.36 6.59
CA VAL A 64 20.23 3.93 5.17
C VAL A 64 19.02 3.04 4.97
N MET A 65 18.32 3.24 3.85
CA MET A 65 17.31 2.30 3.36
C MET A 65 17.80 1.63 2.08
N GLU A 66 17.54 0.34 1.94
CA GLU A 66 17.88 -0.45 0.76
C GLU A 66 16.66 -1.20 0.25
N LEU A 67 16.47 -1.23 -1.06
CA LEU A 67 15.46 -2.04 -1.75
C LEU A 67 16.18 -2.98 -2.73
N ASP A 68 15.97 -4.29 -2.56
CA ASP A 68 16.69 -5.34 -3.29
C ASP A 68 18.23 -5.15 -3.21
N GLY A 69 18.73 -4.78 -2.04
CA GLY A 69 20.17 -4.54 -1.80
C GLY A 69 20.73 -3.27 -2.44
N LYS A 70 19.89 -2.39 -2.96
CA LYS A 70 20.31 -1.11 -3.53
C LYS A 70 19.89 0.05 -2.62
N PRO A 71 20.80 0.95 -2.27
CA PRO A 71 20.46 2.13 -1.50
C PRO A 71 19.37 2.96 -2.17
N ILE A 72 18.37 3.37 -1.40
CA ILE A 72 17.27 4.21 -1.84
C ILE A 72 17.10 5.42 -0.95
N THR A 73 16.63 6.51 -1.55
CA THR A 73 16.18 7.70 -0.82
C THR A 73 14.92 8.21 -1.48
N PHE A 74 13.84 8.26 -0.72
CA PHE A 74 12.57 8.79 -1.19
C PHE A 74 12.42 10.24 -0.75
N ARG A 75 12.14 11.13 -1.68
CA ARG A 75 11.82 12.54 -1.41
C ARG A 75 10.33 12.79 -1.41
N ARG A 76 9.56 11.89 -1.99
CA ARG A 76 8.09 11.95 -2.13
C ARG A 76 7.53 10.54 -2.16
N GLN A 77 6.28 10.39 -1.75
CA GLN A 77 5.54 9.13 -1.86
C GLN A 77 5.49 8.54 -3.28
N LYS A 78 5.59 9.42 -4.31
CA LYS A 78 5.66 8.97 -5.69
C LYS A 78 6.92 8.13 -5.94
N ASP A 79 8.04 8.51 -5.35
CA ASP A 79 9.32 7.84 -5.57
C ASP A 79 9.27 6.39 -5.01
N SER A 80 8.65 6.18 -3.84
CA SER A 80 8.44 4.83 -3.27
C SER A 80 7.49 4.00 -4.12
N ARG A 81 6.39 4.60 -4.62
CA ARG A 81 5.46 3.91 -5.52
C ARG A 81 6.12 3.51 -6.85
N ASP A 82 6.92 4.38 -7.43
CA ASP A 82 7.66 4.08 -8.67
C ASP A 82 8.71 2.98 -8.45
N ALA A 83 9.20 2.81 -7.21
CA ALA A 83 10.09 1.73 -6.79
C ALA A 83 9.36 0.40 -6.49
N GLY A 84 8.02 0.39 -6.50
CA GLY A 84 7.19 -0.80 -6.26
C GLY A 84 6.70 -0.98 -4.83
N ILE A 85 6.76 0.08 -4.00
CA ILE A 85 6.22 0.10 -2.62
C ILE A 85 4.89 0.85 -2.63
N GLU A 86 3.80 0.17 -2.31
CA GLU A 86 2.48 0.78 -2.14
C GLU A 86 2.12 0.91 -0.66
N THR A 87 1.41 1.99 -0.32
CA THR A 87 1.03 2.26 1.08
C THR A 87 -0.47 2.47 1.20
N VAL A 88 -1.07 1.78 2.15
CA VAL A 88 -2.45 1.98 2.63
C VAL A 88 -2.36 2.65 4.00
N TYR A 89 -2.76 3.92 4.07
CA TYR A 89 -2.77 4.67 5.33
C TYR A 89 -4.04 4.40 6.13
N GLN A 90 -3.99 4.64 7.45
CA GLN A 90 -5.11 4.52 8.38
C GLN A 90 -6.33 5.33 7.93
N THR A 91 -6.14 6.57 7.48
CA THR A 91 -7.17 7.31 6.75
C THR A 91 -7.24 6.79 5.34
N LEU A 92 -8.31 6.03 5.04
CA LEU A 92 -8.48 5.41 3.73
C LEU A 92 -8.33 6.44 2.61
N ALA A 93 -7.30 6.25 1.79
CA ALA A 93 -7.03 7.10 0.62
C ALA A 93 -8.00 6.78 -0.54
N VAL A 94 -9.30 6.63 -0.21
CA VAL A 94 -10.38 6.46 -1.19
C VAL A 94 -11.28 7.68 -1.18
N SER A 95 -11.68 8.13 -2.37
CA SER A 95 -12.64 9.22 -2.54
C SER A 95 -14.07 8.65 -2.43
N PRO A 96 -14.88 9.07 -1.43
CA PRO A 96 -16.23 8.55 -1.26
C PRO A 96 -17.13 8.75 -2.49
N ALA A 97 -17.00 9.90 -3.16
CA ALA A 97 -17.84 10.28 -4.31
C ALA A 97 -17.50 9.53 -5.61
N LEU A 98 -16.34 8.88 -5.69
CA LEU A 98 -15.95 8.13 -6.87
C LEU A 98 -16.42 6.68 -6.79
N ASP A 99 -16.61 6.05 -7.94
CA ASP A 99 -16.88 4.62 -8.02
C ASP A 99 -15.62 3.78 -7.69
N ILE A 100 -15.80 2.48 -7.50
CA ILE A 100 -14.73 1.55 -7.11
C ILE A 100 -13.62 1.54 -8.17
N ALA A 101 -13.97 1.49 -9.46
CA ALA A 101 -12.98 1.46 -10.53
C ALA A 101 -12.15 2.75 -10.56
N ALA A 102 -12.80 3.91 -10.45
CA ALA A 102 -12.11 5.20 -10.39
C ALA A 102 -11.19 5.31 -9.15
N ASN A 103 -11.62 4.78 -8.01
CA ASN A 103 -10.77 4.72 -6.81
C ASN A 103 -9.55 3.82 -6.97
N LEU A 104 -9.68 2.64 -7.60
CA LEU A 104 -8.54 1.78 -7.88
C LEU A 104 -7.48 2.50 -8.73
N TYR A 105 -7.93 3.23 -9.75
CA TYR A 105 -7.05 3.88 -10.72
C TYR A 105 -6.73 5.34 -10.40
N LEU A 106 -7.14 5.86 -9.24
CA LEU A 106 -6.94 7.27 -8.87
C LEU A 106 -5.45 7.65 -8.89
N GLY A 107 -5.12 8.63 -9.76
CA GLY A 107 -3.74 9.05 -10.03
C GLY A 107 -2.96 8.14 -10.99
N ARG A 108 -3.62 7.12 -11.57
CA ARG A 108 -3.07 6.15 -12.54
C ARG A 108 -4.10 5.81 -13.61
N GLU A 109 -4.97 6.77 -13.93
CA GLU A 109 -6.08 6.59 -14.85
C GLU A 109 -5.63 6.15 -16.23
N ILE A 110 -6.30 5.13 -16.77
CA ILE A 110 -6.04 4.62 -18.11
C ILE A 110 -6.72 5.53 -19.13
N ARG A 111 -5.98 6.00 -20.11
CA ARG A 111 -6.51 6.81 -21.21
C ARG A 111 -6.87 5.94 -22.40
N LYS A 112 -7.86 6.38 -23.17
CA LYS A 112 -8.20 5.74 -24.44
C LYS A 112 -7.00 5.73 -25.38
N LYS A 113 -6.95 4.75 -26.27
CA LYS A 113 -5.91 4.67 -27.32
C LYS A 113 -6.18 5.70 -28.41
N GLY A 114 -5.12 6.12 -29.12
CA GLY A 114 -5.18 7.03 -30.26
C GLY A 114 -5.44 8.50 -29.87
N PRO A 115 -5.92 9.34 -30.81
CA PRO A 115 -6.08 10.79 -30.61
C PRO A 115 -7.01 11.16 -29.45
N LEU A 116 -8.03 10.35 -29.16
CA LEU A 116 -8.95 10.57 -28.05
C LEU A 116 -8.26 10.54 -26.69
N GLY A 117 -7.27 9.69 -26.53
CA GLY A 117 -6.49 9.59 -25.27
C GLY A 117 -5.27 10.50 -25.23
N SER A 118 -4.55 10.67 -26.33
CA SER A 118 -3.32 11.48 -26.38
C SER A 118 -3.59 12.99 -26.42
N ILE A 119 -4.52 13.43 -27.27
CA ILE A 119 -4.85 14.85 -27.46
C ILE A 119 -5.97 15.28 -26.50
N PHE A 120 -7.11 14.59 -26.53
CA PHE A 120 -8.28 14.94 -25.73
C PHE A 120 -8.24 14.41 -24.30
N ARG A 121 -7.22 13.63 -23.92
CA ARG A 121 -7.01 13.06 -22.58
C ARG A 121 -8.21 12.27 -22.03
N MET A 122 -9.05 11.70 -22.92
CA MET A 122 -10.23 10.94 -22.52
C MET A 122 -9.84 9.65 -21.79
N LEU A 123 -10.51 9.38 -20.68
CA LEU A 123 -10.30 8.18 -19.87
C LEU A 123 -10.99 6.96 -20.50
N ASP A 124 -10.35 5.80 -20.35
CA ASP A 124 -10.92 4.50 -20.69
C ASP A 124 -11.65 3.89 -19.49
N ASN A 125 -12.81 4.46 -19.17
CA ASN A 125 -13.64 4.01 -18.06
C ASN A 125 -14.05 2.52 -18.17
N SER A 126 -14.29 2.04 -19.40
CA SER A 126 -14.64 0.63 -19.65
C SER A 126 -13.47 -0.30 -19.35
N GLY A 127 -12.30 0.04 -19.84
CA GLY A 127 -11.06 -0.70 -19.55
C GLY A 127 -10.73 -0.72 -18.06
N MET A 128 -10.82 0.44 -17.39
CA MET A 128 -10.62 0.53 -15.94
C MET A 128 -11.61 -0.32 -15.15
N LYS A 129 -12.91 -0.31 -15.50
CA LYS A 129 -13.92 -1.14 -14.81
C LYS A 129 -13.67 -2.64 -15.00
N LYS A 130 -13.31 -3.06 -16.21
CA LYS A 130 -12.98 -4.46 -16.50
C LYS A 130 -11.77 -4.91 -15.68
N SER A 131 -10.67 -4.15 -15.72
CA SER A 131 -9.46 -4.48 -15.00
C SER A 131 -9.65 -4.40 -13.46
N ALA A 132 -10.42 -3.42 -12.96
CA ALA A 132 -10.78 -3.36 -11.54
C ALA A 132 -11.52 -4.62 -11.08
N LYS A 133 -12.47 -5.13 -11.89
CA LYS A 133 -13.20 -6.37 -11.59
C LYS A 133 -12.25 -7.57 -11.54
N GLU A 134 -11.31 -7.65 -12.48
CA GLU A 134 -10.30 -8.71 -12.50
C GLU A 134 -9.42 -8.69 -11.24
N HIS A 135 -8.93 -7.51 -10.83
CA HIS A 135 -8.15 -7.35 -9.60
C HIS A 135 -8.96 -7.74 -8.34
N ILE A 136 -10.18 -7.23 -8.19
CA ILE A 136 -11.07 -7.54 -7.06
C ILE A 136 -11.36 -9.05 -6.98
N THR A 137 -11.68 -9.66 -8.12
CA THR A 137 -11.98 -11.09 -8.20
C THR A 137 -10.75 -11.94 -7.88
N SER A 138 -9.60 -11.59 -8.42
CA SER A 138 -8.34 -12.32 -8.19
C SER A 138 -7.90 -12.31 -6.72
N LEU A 139 -8.34 -11.31 -5.95
CA LEU A 139 -8.11 -11.21 -4.51
C LEU A 139 -9.16 -11.96 -3.66
N GLY A 140 -10.13 -12.62 -4.30
CA GLY A 140 -11.18 -13.34 -3.59
C GLY A 140 -12.24 -12.45 -2.91
N ILE A 141 -12.32 -11.16 -3.29
CA ILE A 141 -13.28 -10.21 -2.72
C ILE A 141 -14.65 -10.41 -3.40
N GLY A 142 -15.41 -11.40 -2.95
CA GLY A 142 -16.72 -11.76 -3.53
C GLY A 142 -17.86 -10.80 -3.17
N THR A 143 -17.69 -9.95 -2.16
CA THR A 143 -18.71 -9.01 -1.67
C THR A 143 -18.88 -7.76 -2.53
N ILE A 144 -17.95 -7.52 -3.45
CA ILE A 144 -17.93 -6.35 -4.35
C ILE A 144 -18.09 -6.85 -5.78
N GLN A 145 -19.27 -6.62 -6.38
CA GLN A 145 -19.58 -7.10 -7.74
C GLN A 145 -19.75 -5.96 -8.76
N ASN A 146 -20.21 -4.80 -8.32
CA ASN A 146 -20.47 -3.66 -9.19
C ASN A 146 -19.36 -2.61 -9.08
N MET A 147 -18.48 -2.56 -10.06
CA MET A 147 -17.35 -1.59 -10.10
C MET A 147 -17.79 -0.13 -10.29
N SER A 148 -19.05 0.11 -10.67
CA SER A 148 -19.64 1.45 -10.79
C SER A 148 -20.32 1.93 -9.51
N GLN A 149 -20.29 1.14 -8.43
CA GLN A 149 -20.84 1.52 -7.13
C GLN A 149 -19.96 2.59 -6.48
N ALA A 150 -20.58 3.67 -5.97
CA ALA A 150 -19.89 4.73 -5.25
C ALA A 150 -19.34 4.18 -3.92
N VAL A 151 -18.10 4.55 -3.58
CA VAL A 151 -17.40 4.02 -2.40
C VAL A 151 -18.08 4.45 -1.09
N GLU A 152 -18.78 5.57 -1.05
CA GLU A 152 -19.56 6.02 0.12
C GLU A 152 -20.65 5.03 0.53
N THR A 153 -21.20 4.24 -0.42
CA THR A 153 -22.26 3.25 -0.15
C THR A 153 -21.72 1.91 0.38
N LEU A 154 -20.41 1.74 0.46
CA LEU A 154 -19.76 0.54 0.93
C LEU A 154 -19.68 0.52 2.47
N SER A 155 -19.68 -0.68 3.06
CA SER A 155 -19.34 -0.87 4.47
C SER A 155 -17.88 -0.51 4.75
N GLY A 156 -17.52 -0.29 6.02
CA GLY A 156 -16.12 -0.03 6.42
C GLY A 156 -15.15 -1.09 5.91
N GLY A 157 -15.49 -2.37 6.10
CA GLY A 157 -14.68 -3.49 5.62
C GLY A 157 -14.58 -3.56 4.09
N GLN A 158 -15.63 -3.22 3.36
CA GLN A 158 -15.59 -3.14 1.90
C GLN A 158 -14.71 -1.98 1.41
N ARG A 159 -14.78 -0.80 2.06
CA ARG A 159 -13.88 0.32 1.75
C ARG A 159 -12.42 -0.06 2.00
N GLN A 160 -12.14 -0.74 3.11
CA GLN A 160 -10.80 -1.25 3.39
C GLN A 160 -10.34 -2.25 2.32
N ALA A 161 -11.22 -3.18 1.92
CA ALA A 161 -10.90 -4.14 0.86
C ALA A 161 -10.59 -3.44 -0.48
N VAL A 162 -11.27 -2.35 -0.83
CA VAL A 162 -10.95 -1.53 -2.02
C VAL A 162 -9.56 -0.89 -1.90
N SER A 163 -9.20 -0.34 -0.72
CA SER A 163 -7.88 0.23 -0.48
C SER A 163 -6.76 -0.80 -0.61
N VAL A 164 -6.96 -1.99 -0.04
CA VAL A 164 -6.01 -3.10 -0.15
C VAL A 164 -5.91 -3.59 -1.60
N ALA A 165 -7.05 -3.71 -2.30
CA ALA A 165 -7.09 -4.11 -3.70
C ALA A 165 -6.35 -3.11 -4.60
N ARG A 166 -6.45 -1.81 -4.32
CA ARG A 166 -5.67 -0.78 -5.01
C ARG A 166 -4.17 -0.97 -4.79
N ALA A 167 -3.74 -1.18 -3.54
CA ALA A 167 -2.33 -1.44 -3.25
C ALA A 167 -1.84 -2.72 -3.94
N ALA A 168 -2.64 -3.79 -3.92
CA ALA A 168 -2.33 -5.06 -4.58
C ALA A 168 -2.27 -4.98 -6.11
N ALA A 169 -3.07 -4.10 -6.72
CA ALA A 169 -3.09 -3.91 -8.17
C ALA A 169 -1.80 -3.25 -8.69
N PHE A 170 -1.13 -2.46 -7.87
CA PHE A 170 0.03 -1.66 -8.28
C PHE A 170 1.30 -1.95 -7.48
N GLY A 171 1.19 -2.56 -6.30
CA GLY A 171 2.34 -3.02 -5.51
C GLY A 171 3.06 -4.15 -6.24
N GLN A 172 4.36 -3.98 -6.41
CA GLN A 172 5.20 -4.97 -7.11
C GLN A 172 6.12 -5.72 -6.16
N LYS A 173 6.51 -5.11 -5.04
CA LYS A 173 7.49 -5.65 -4.09
C LYS A 173 6.98 -5.64 -2.66
N VAL A 174 6.57 -4.46 -2.18
CA VAL A 174 6.20 -4.24 -0.79
C VAL A 174 4.85 -3.52 -0.71
N ILE A 175 4.00 -3.96 0.22
CA ILE A 175 2.78 -3.27 0.60
C ILE A 175 2.88 -2.91 2.07
N ILE A 176 2.75 -1.63 2.39
CA ILE A 176 2.73 -1.11 3.75
C ILE A 176 1.28 -0.77 4.11
N MET A 177 0.80 -1.23 5.26
CA MET A 177 -0.56 -0.96 5.74
C MET A 177 -0.49 -0.44 7.18
N ASP A 178 -0.90 0.80 7.37
CA ASP A 178 -0.95 1.43 8.69
C ASP A 178 -2.29 1.12 9.36
N GLU A 179 -2.28 0.26 10.36
CA GLU A 179 -3.45 -0.17 11.15
C GLU A 179 -4.67 -0.60 10.31
N PRO A 180 -4.54 -1.59 9.39
CA PRO A 180 -5.58 -1.90 8.41
C PRO A 180 -6.90 -2.42 9.01
N THR A 181 -6.96 -2.71 10.31
CA THR A 181 -8.15 -3.27 10.99
C THR A 181 -8.68 -2.42 12.14
N ALA A 182 -8.04 -1.28 12.47
CA ALA A 182 -8.33 -0.51 13.69
C ALA A 182 -9.78 -0.02 13.81
N ALA A 183 -10.46 0.26 12.69
CA ALA A 183 -11.84 0.76 12.67
C ALA A 183 -12.88 -0.30 12.23
N LEU A 184 -12.52 -1.59 12.28
CA LEU A 184 -13.34 -2.69 11.77
C LEU A 184 -13.83 -3.60 12.89
N GLY A 185 -15.03 -4.19 12.71
CA GLY A 185 -15.51 -5.27 13.55
C GLY A 185 -14.71 -6.56 13.36
N VAL A 186 -14.91 -7.52 14.25
CA VAL A 186 -14.15 -8.80 14.25
C VAL A 186 -14.28 -9.55 12.91
N ARG A 187 -15.48 -9.58 12.32
CA ARG A 187 -15.75 -10.27 11.06
C ARG A 187 -15.03 -9.60 9.89
N GLU A 188 -15.11 -8.29 9.81
CA GLU A 188 -14.48 -7.49 8.77
C GLU A 188 -12.95 -7.57 8.88
N SER A 189 -12.41 -7.49 10.10
CA SER A 189 -10.97 -7.66 10.37
C SER A 189 -10.48 -9.02 9.87
N GLY A 190 -11.24 -10.10 10.14
CA GLY A 190 -10.91 -11.43 9.63
C GLY A 190 -10.88 -11.51 8.10
N GLN A 191 -11.74 -10.79 7.39
CA GLN A 191 -11.72 -10.72 5.93
C GLN A 191 -10.50 -9.97 5.41
N VAL A 192 -10.14 -8.84 6.03
CA VAL A 192 -8.93 -8.06 5.67
C VAL A 192 -7.67 -8.87 5.91
N LEU A 193 -7.57 -9.59 7.02
CA LEU A 193 -6.41 -10.46 7.31
C LEU A 193 -6.27 -11.59 6.28
N LYS A 194 -7.36 -12.23 5.85
CA LYS A 194 -7.31 -13.22 4.76
C LYS A 194 -6.83 -12.61 3.45
N LEU A 195 -7.24 -11.38 3.16
CA LEU A 195 -6.79 -10.65 1.99
C LEU A 195 -5.28 -10.37 2.06
N ILE A 196 -4.77 -9.96 3.22
CA ILE A 196 -3.33 -9.75 3.45
C ILE A 196 -2.55 -11.08 3.26
N GLN A 197 -3.07 -12.20 3.75
CA GLN A 197 -2.48 -13.52 3.51
C GLN A 197 -2.40 -13.85 2.01
N SER A 198 -3.44 -13.53 1.24
CA SER A 198 -3.43 -13.75 -0.22
C SER A 198 -2.36 -12.91 -0.95
N LEU A 199 -2.00 -11.74 -0.43
CA LEU A 199 -0.89 -10.94 -0.97
C LEU A 199 0.46 -11.63 -0.76
N ARG A 200 0.67 -12.17 0.44
CA ARG A 200 1.86 -12.97 0.75
C ARG A 200 1.99 -14.17 -0.18
N GLU A 201 0.90 -14.90 -0.42
CA GLU A 201 0.88 -16.07 -1.32
C GLU A 201 1.25 -15.70 -2.76
N ARG A 202 1.08 -14.44 -3.16
CA ARG A 202 1.54 -13.89 -4.44
C ARG A 202 3.00 -13.45 -4.43
N GLY A 203 3.71 -13.67 -3.32
CA GLY A 203 5.12 -13.29 -3.16
C GLY A 203 5.35 -11.83 -2.77
N LEU A 204 4.29 -11.05 -2.51
CA LEU A 204 4.43 -9.68 -2.02
C LEU A 204 4.85 -9.68 -0.55
N ALA A 205 5.78 -8.82 -0.20
CA ALA A 205 6.14 -8.57 1.19
C ALA A 205 5.20 -7.51 1.79
N VAL A 206 4.77 -7.70 3.04
CA VAL A 206 3.77 -6.84 3.68
C VAL A 206 4.27 -6.35 5.02
N ILE A 207 4.13 -5.05 5.30
CA ILE A 207 4.33 -4.43 6.63
C ILE A 207 2.95 -4.01 7.18
N LEU A 208 2.69 -4.37 8.46
CA LEU A 208 1.46 -4.04 9.20
C LEU A 208 1.78 -3.19 10.42
#